data_c9c626d6aad40e308db6b49c41a0c101
#
_entry.id   c9c626d6aad40e308db6b49c41a0c101
#
_cell.length_a   1.000
_cell.length_b   1.000
_cell.length_c   1.000
_cell.angle_alpha   90.00
_cell.angle_beta   90.00
_cell.angle_gamma   90.00
#
_symmetry.space_group_name_H-M   'P 1'
#
loop_
_entity.id
_entity.type
_entity.pdbx_description
1 polymer ?
#
loop_
_entity_poly.entity_id
_entity_poly.type
_entity_poly.pdbx_seq_one_letter_code
_entity_poly.pdbx_strand_id
1 'polypeptide(L)'
;MPRARKGNAPRRGGQRRGGGARSSTQADSGSSEDEAASEARSTTSECPSLLSTAAEEGLGGDAVDEQGQQEDLEEKLKEYVDCLTDKSAKTRQGALESLRLALAAHLLPDFLLERCLTLADALEKCLKKGKGEEQALAAAVLGLLCVQLGPGPKGEELFHSLQPLLVSVLTDGTASPAARLHCASALGLGCYVAAADVQDLVSCLTCLEGVFSRSCGVGGATAPMVPTSLHGLLCAALQAWALLLTICPSTHISHILDRQLPQLPQLLSSESVNLRIAAGETIALLFELARDLEEDFIYEDMEALCGALRTLATDSNKYRAKADRRRQRSTFRSVLHFVDKYRAKADRRRQRSTFRSVLHFVEVRVRLDASLQECAPGTATKPSHSPSTLQGGECEEETVRFGLEVLYVDSWARRRIYAAFKDVLGSGMHHHLQNNELLRDIFGLGPVLVLDATALKACKISRFEKHLYNAASFKARTKARSRVRDKRADIL
;
A
#
# COMPACT_ATOMS: atom_id res chain seq x y z
N MET A 1 51.40 -45.80 13.32
CA MET A 1 51.34 -47.03 14.16
C MET A 1 50.45 -46.78 15.33
N PRO A 2 49.63 -47.75 15.77
CA PRO A 2 48.24 -47.90 15.29
C PRO A 2 47.25 -48.16 16.44
N ARG A 3 46.00 -48.47 16.02
CA ARG A 3 44.93 -49.32 16.66
C ARG A 3 43.74 -48.51 17.24
N ALA A 4 42.60 -48.55 16.66
CA ALA A 4 41.68 -49.61 16.22
C ALA A 4 40.74 -50.17 17.31
N ARG A 5 39.47 -50.18 16.92
CA ARG A 5 38.39 -51.15 17.23
C ARG A 5 37.49 -50.84 18.41
N LYS A 6 36.22 -50.99 18.36
CA LYS A 6 35.11 -51.79 17.83
C LYS A 6 33.95 -51.51 18.77
N GLY A 7 32.73 -51.45 18.49
CA GLY A 7 31.77 -52.20 17.74
C GLY A 7 30.52 -52.41 18.51
N ASN A 8 29.41 -52.44 17.86
CA ASN A 8 28.27 -53.37 17.90
C ASN A 8 26.89 -52.81 18.19
N ALA A 9 26.08 -52.95 17.19
CA ALA A 9 24.64 -53.16 17.25
C ALA A 9 24.33 -54.55 17.81
N PRO A 10 23.09 -55.03 18.09
CA PRO A 10 22.00 -55.12 17.13
C PRO A 10 20.53 -55.26 17.63
N ARG A 11 19.58 -55.14 16.65
CA ARG A 11 18.38 -56.00 16.40
C ARG A 11 17.19 -55.99 17.40
N ARG A 12 15.93 -55.93 16.98
CA ARG A 12 14.97 -56.77 16.20
C ARG A 12 13.59 -56.14 16.37
N GLY A 13 12.61 -56.14 15.50
CA GLY A 13 12.09 -57.03 14.51
C GLY A 13 10.55 -57.12 14.63
N GLY A 14 9.86 -57.33 13.49
CA GLY A 14 8.44 -57.73 13.46
C GLY A 14 7.61 -56.94 12.44
N GLN A 15 7.52 -57.22 11.23
CA GLN A 15 6.91 -58.20 10.33
C GLN A 15 5.41 -58.47 10.56
N ARG A 16 4.58 -58.09 9.56
CA ARG A 16 3.61 -58.87 8.78
C ARG A 16 2.70 -57.97 7.95
N ARG A 17 2.80 -58.10 6.62
CA ARG A 17 2.00 -58.87 5.65
C ARG A 17 0.61 -58.33 5.45
N GLY A 18 0.11 -58.03 4.30
CA GLY A 18 0.15 -58.43 2.91
C GLY A 18 -0.82 -57.57 2.12
N GLY A 19 -0.75 -57.26 0.90
CA GLY A 19 -0.82 -58.15 -0.21
C GLY A 19 -1.97 -57.73 -1.10
N GLY A 20 -1.74 -57.44 -2.39
CA GLY A 20 -2.81 -57.36 -3.37
C GLY A 20 -2.58 -56.34 -4.50
N ALA A 21 -2.12 -56.85 -5.58
CA ALA A 21 -1.83 -56.20 -6.83
C ALA A 21 -3.10 -56.03 -7.71
N ARG A 22 -2.99 -55.13 -8.69
CA ARG A 22 -3.44 -55.14 -10.11
C ARG A 22 -4.20 -53.86 -10.44
N SER A 23 -3.65 -53.14 -11.32
CA SER A 23 -3.60 -53.08 -12.79
C SER A 23 -4.68 -52.17 -13.39
N SER A 24 -4.13 -51.17 -14.06
CA SER A 24 -4.46 -50.71 -15.44
C SER A 24 -5.80 -50.06 -15.76
N THR A 25 -5.60 -49.03 -16.54
CA THR A 25 -6.33 -48.47 -17.69
C THR A 25 -7.15 -47.23 -17.42
N GLN A 26 -6.66 -46.13 -17.88
CA GLN A 26 -6.89 -45.44 -19.17
C GLN A 26 -8.30 -44.82 -19.34
N ALA A 27 -8.26 -43.54 -19.76
CA ALA A 27 -9.25 -42.76 -20.52
C ALA A 27 -10.29 -42.03 -19.66
N ASP A 28 -10.42 -40.80 -19.80
CA ASP A 28 -10.73 -39.84 -20.84
C ASP A 28 -11.79 -38.85 -20.35
N SER A 29 -11.59 -37.60 -20.69
CA SER A 29 -12.51 -36.50 -20.92
C SER A 29 -13.76 -36.34 -20.04
N GLY A 30 -13.83 -35.17 -19.42
CA GLY A 30 -15.07 -34.65 -18.84
C GLY A 30 -14.89 -33.19 -18.42
N SER A 31 -15.01 -32.29 -19.38
CA SER A 31 -15.30 -30.87 -19.19
C SER A 31 -16.55 -30.72 -18.32
N SER A 32 -16.48 -29.91 -17.25
CA SER A 32 -17.64 -29.14 -16.84
C SER A 32 -17.18 -27.91 -16.06
N GLU A 33 -17.47 -26.79 -16.66
CA GLU A 33 -17.56 -25.46 -16.11
C GLU A 33 -18.62 -25.46 -15.00
N ASP A 34 -18.22 -25.20 -13.76
CA ASP A 34 -19.06 -24.63 -12.69
C ASP A 34 -18.19 -24.30 -11.45
N GLU A 35 -17.36 -23.25 -11.55
CA GLU A 35 -16.72 -22.61 -10.40
C GLU A 35 -16.87 -21.08 -10.41
N ALA A 36 -18.09 -20.58 -10.54
CA ALA A 36 -18.32 -19.13 -10.59
C ALA A 36 -19.18 -18.56 -9.45
N ALA A 37 -19.36 -19.25 -8.32
CA ALA A 37 -20.26 -18.72 -7.29
C ALA A 37 -19.81 -18.88 -5.83
N SER A 38 -18.53 -18.96 -5.51
CA SER A 38 -18.11 -19.13 -4.10
C SER A 38 -16.92 -18.30 -3.63
N GLU A 39 -16.42 -17.33 -4.39
CA GLU A 39 -15.21 -16.57 -3.99
C GLU A 39 -15.46 -15.16 -3.41
N ALA A 40 -16.68 -14.75 -3.15
CA ALA A 40 -16.99 -13.37 -2.74
C ALA A 40 -17.02 -13.12 -1.23
N ARG A 41 -16.55 -14.03 -0.37
CA ARG A 41 -16.50 -13.76 1.09
C ARG A 41 -15.36 -14.50 1.79
N SER A 42 -14.12 -14.02 1.64
CA SER A 42 -13.03 -14.44 2.53
C SER A 42 -11.89 -13.44 2.58
N THR A 43 -12.18 -12.17 2.79
CA THR A 43 -11.16 -11.14 3.05
C THR A 43 -11.33 -10.46 4.42
N THR A 44 -11.92 -11.15 5.39
CA THR A 44 -11.96 -10.64 6.77
C THR A 44 -11.69 -11.79 7.73
N SER A 45 -10.46 -12.28 7.74
CA SER A 45 -9.99 -13.10 8.84
C SER A 45 -8.54 -12.76 9.14
N GLU A 46 -8.27 -11.50 9.43
CA GLU A 46 -7.19 -11.19 10.36
C GLU A 46 -7.77 -11.41 11.76
N CYS A 47 -7.32 -12.51 12.35
CA CYS A 47 -7.70 -12.94 13.67
C CYS A 47 -7.42 -11.85 14.71
N PRO A 48 -8.37 -11.59 15.65
CA PRO A 48 -8.07 -10.80 16.85
C PRO A 48 -7.14 -11.53 17.84
N SER A 49 -6.45 -12.58 17.43
CA SER A 49 -5.55 -13.35 18.29
C SER A 49 -4.23 -12.65 18.65
N LEU A 50 -3.83 -11.59 17.89
CA LEU A 50 -2.62 -10.83 18.22
C LEU A 50 -2.83 -9.74 19.27
N LEU A 51 -4.08 -9.36 19.54
CA LEU A 51 -4.44 -8.47 20.65
C LEU A 51 -4.48 -9.20 22.01
N SER A 52 -4.41 -10.54 22.00
CA SER A 52 -4.55 -11.36 23.21
C SER A 52 -3.24 -11.65 23.92
N THR A 53 -2.10 -11.58 23.23
CA THR A 53 -0.79 -11.91 23.85
C THR A 53 -0.11 -10.70 24.47
N ALA A 54 -0.39 -9.49 23.98
CA ALA A 54 0.17 -8.27 24.59
C ALA A 54 -0.65 -7.75 25.78
N ALA A 55 -1.86 -8.30 26.03
CA ALA A 55 -2.74 -7.84 27.10
C ALA A 55 -2.83 -8.81 28.29
N GLU A 56 -2.18 -9.97 28.26
CA GLU A 56 -2.19 -10.93 29.38
C GLU A 56 -1.04 -10.77 30.37
N GLU A 57 0.04 -10.07 30.00
CA GLU A 57 1.13 -9.77 30.94
C GLU A 57 0.98 -8.47 31.73
N GLY A 58 -0.08 -7.67 31.51
CA GLY A 58 -0.28 -6.35 32.11
C GLY A 58 -1.45 -6.21 33.10
N LEU A 59 -1.85 -7.24 33.85
CA LEU A 59 -2.97 -7.13 34.79
C LEU A 59 -2.55 -7.46 36.24
N GLY A 60 -1.63 -6.67 36.75
CA GLY A 60 -1.26 -6.75 38.17
C GLY A 60 -0.04 -5.94 38.59
N GLY A 61 0.28 -4.88 37.86
CA GLY A 61 1.40 -4.02 38.22
C GLY A 61 1.03 -2.55 38.09
N ASP A 62 1.29 -1.82 39.12
CA ASP A 62 1.09 -0.40 39.32
C ASP A 62 1.65 0.47 38.18
N ALA A 63 1.14 1.71 38.08
CA ALA A 63 1.63 2.81 37.20
C ALA A 63 3.17 3.08 37.30
N VAL A 64 3.83 2.47 38.24
CA VAL A 64 5.28 2.48 38.47
C VAL A 64 6.04 1.65 37.43
N ASP A 65 5.40 0.65 36.79
CA ASP A 65 6.07 -0.26 35.87
C ASP A 65 6.14 0.29 34.42
N GLU A 66 5.16 1.12 34.02
CA GLU A 66 5.18 1.77 32.70
C GLU A 66 6.29 2.83 32.62
N GLN A 67 6.52 3.57 33.69
CA GLN A 67 7.55 4.59 33.74
C GLN A 67 8.95 3.99 33.74
N GLY A 68 9.16 2.86 34.45
CA GLY A 68 10.41 2.10 34.41
C GLY A 68 10.72 1.51 33.04
N GLN A 69 9.72 0.99 32.33
CA GLN A 69 9.89 0.47 30.98
C GLN A 69 10.23 1.58 29.95
N GLN A 70 9.69 2.79 30.14
CA GLN A 70 10.01 3.91 29.27
C GLN A 70 11.44 4.43 29.51
N GLU A 71 11.89 4.52 30.77
CA GLU A 71 13.27 4.89 31.10
C GLU A 71 14.28 3.87 30.55
N ASP A 72 14.01 2.56 30.68
CA ASP A 72 14.83 1.49 30.11
C ASP A 72 14.89 1.56 28.57
N LEU A 73 13.80 1.93 27.91
CA LEU A 73 13.78 2.12 26.46
C LEU A 73 14.62 3.33 26.04
N GLU A 74 14.49 4.45 26.75
CA GLU A 74 15.27 5.65 26.46
C GLU A 74 16.77 5.45 26.68
N GLU A 75 17.16 4.69 27.72
CA GLU A 75 18.57 4.34 27.94
C GLU A 75 19.13 3.50 26.79
N LYS A 76 18.41 2.49 26.34
CA LYS A 76 18.79 1.69 25.16
C LYS A 76 18.87 2.54 23.88
N LEU A 77 17.95 3.47 23.70
CA LEU A 77 17.98 4.38 22.55
C LEU A 77 19.20 5.30 22.57
N LYS A 78 19.61 5.78 23.75
CA LYS A 78 20.86 6.54 23.92
C LYS A 78 22.07 5.71 23.50
N GLU A 79 22.14 4.45 23.96
CA GLU A 79 23.19 3.52 23.57
C GLU A 79 23.22 3.30 22.05
N TYR A 80 22.06 3.14 21.40
CA TYR A 80 22.02 3.00 19.94
C TYR A 80 22.51 4.25 19.22
N VAL A 81 22.17 5.45 19.68
CA VAL A 81 22.67 6.71 19.09
C VAL A 81 24.19 6.80 19.23
N ASP A 82 24.76 6.44 20.40
CA ASP A 82 26.21 6.44 20.62
C ASP A 82 26.92 5.43 19.70
N CYS A 83 26.31 4.24 19.50
CA CYS A 83 26.81 3.21 18.60
C CYS A 83 26.85 3.64 17.13
N LEU A 84 26.07 4.66 16.70
CA LEU A 84 26.15 5.20 15.34
C LEU A 84 27.50 5.87 15.02
N THR A 85 28.26 6.25 16.03
CA THR A 85 29.59 6.87 15.88
C THR A 85 30.73 5.86 15.91
N ASP A 86 30.43 4.55 16.15
CA ASP A 86 31.43 3.50 16.24
C ASP A 86 32.21 3.33 14.91
N LYS A 87 33.46 2.87 15.03
CA LYS A 87 34.35 2.61 13.88
C LYS A 87 33.86 1.39 13.07
N SER A 88 33.24 0.41 13.72
CA SER A 88 32.73 -0.81 13.09
C SER A 88 31.44 -0.55 12.33
N ALA A 89 31.43 -0.81 11.02
CA ALA A 89 30.21 -0.73 10.21
C ALA A 89 29.12 -1.68 10.69
N LYS A 90 29.50 -2.85 11.23
CA LYS A 90 28.54 -3.83 11.75
C LYS A 90 27.83 -3.31 13.01
N THR A 91 28.56 -2.62 13.90
CA THR A 91 27.97 -1.98 15.09
C THR A 91 26.98 -0.90 14.68
N ARG A 92 27.37 -0.03 13.74
CA ARG A 92 26.47 1.02 13.22
C ARG A 92 25.23 0.44 12.54
N GLN A 93 25.36 -0.63 11.73
CA GLN A 93 24.22 -1.31 11.13
C GLN A 93 23.27 -1.89 12.19
N GLY A 94 23.80 -2.53 13.23
CA GLY A 94 23.00 -3.04 14.34
C GLY A 94 22.24 -1.93 15.07
N ALA A 95 22.90 -0.80 15.31
CA ALA A 95 22.29 0.38 15.93
C ALA A 95 21.19 1.00 15.04
N LEU A 96 21.45 1.16 13.74
CA LEU A 96 20.45 1.65 12.77
C LEU A 96 19.22 0.74 12.71
N GLU A 97 19.41 -0.58 12.70
CA GLU A 97 18.29 -1.53 12.69
C GLU A 97 17.49 -1.46 13.99
N SER A 98 18.16 -1.36 15.14
CA SER A 98 17.49 -1.22 16.44
C SER A 98 16.70 0.08 16.53
N LEU A 99 17.26 1.21 16.06
CA LEU A 99 16.57 2.49 15.97
C LEU A 99 15.39 2.42 15.01
N ARG A 100 15.54 1.78 13.84
CA ARG A 100 14.45 1.59 12.88
C ARG A 100 13.27 0.85 13.52
N LEU A 101 13.55 -0.22 14.24
CA LEU A 101 12.49 -1.01 14.91
C LEU A 101 11.83 -0.21 16.04
N ALA A 102 12.61 0.50 16.85
CA ALA A 102 12.08 1.31 17.94
C ALA A 102 11.20 2.47 17.44
N LEU A 103 11.67 3.22 16.44
CA LEU A 103 10.94 4.35 15.84
C LEU A 103 9.67 3.89 15.09
N ALA A 104 9.69 2.69 14.52
CA ALA A 104 8.49 2.12 13.90
C ALA A 104 7.44 1.69 14.94
N ALA A 105 7.87 1.22 16.11
CA ALA A 105 6.99 0.68 17.16
C ALA A 105 6.45 1.73 18.14
N HIS A 106 7.24 2.76 18.45
CA HIS A 106 6.96 3.75 19.49
C HIS A 106 7.00 5.18 18.96
N LEU A 107 6.22 6.07 19.58
CA LEU A 107 6.31 7.51 19.40
C LEU A 107 7.26 8.09 20.43
N LEU A 108 8.30 8.79 19.98
CA LEU A 108 9.42 9.27 20.78
C LEU A 108 9.74 10.75 20.52
N PRO A 109 8.75 11.66 20.50
CA PRO A 109 8.94 13.04 20.07
C PRO A 109 9.98 13.77 20.94
N ASP A 110 9.90 13.67 22.26
CA ASP A 110 10.79 14.38 23.20
C ASP A 110 12.23 13.89 23.05
N PHE A 111 12.43 12.58 23.01
CA PHE A 111 13.75 11.98 22.78
C PHE A 111 14.39 12.46 21.47
N LEU A 112 13.58 12.53 20.40
CA LEU A 112 14.07 12.93 19.08
C LEU A 112 14.36 14.42 19.00
N LEU A 113 13.55 15.28 19.61
CA LEU A 113 13.77 16.72 19.63
C LEU A 113 15.12 17.09 20.28
N GLU A 114 15.49 16.41 21.35
CA GLU A 114 16.78 16.62 22.01
C GLU A 114 18.00 16.15 21.18
N ARG A 115 17.81 15.10 20.35
CA ARG A 115 18.90 14.40 19.65
C ARG A 115 18.85 14.54 18.13
N CYS A 116 17.99 15.38 17.60
CA CYS A 116 17.76 15.54 16.17
C CYS A 116 19.08 15.83 15.42
N LEU A 117 19.87 16.79 15.91
CA LEU A 117 21.15 17.16 15.28
C LEU A 117 22.17 16.02 15.31
N THR A 118 22.28 15.33 16.45
CA THR A 118 23.21 14.18 16.57
C THR A 118 22.83 13.05 15.62
N LEU A 119 21.53 12.77 15.50
CA LEU A 119 21.01 11.79 14.55
C LEU A 119 21.25 12.23 13.12
N ALA A 120 21.00 13.50 12.78
CA ALA A 120 21.25 14.06 11.46
C ALA A 120 22.72 13.88 11.04
N ASP A 121 23.67 14.27 11.91
CA ASP A 121 25.10 14.12 11.66
C ASP A 121 25.54 12.66 11.50
N ALA A 122 24.96 11.75 12.29
CA ALA A 122 25.28 10.33 12.21
C ALA A 122 24.73 9.73 10.90
N LEU A 123 23.50 10.06 10.53
CA LEU A 123 22.88 9.60 9.28
C LEU A 123 23.60 10.18 8.05
N GLU A 124 24.01 11.44 8.11
CA GLU A 124 24.83 12.06 7.08
C GLU A 124 26.14 11.27 6.83
N LYS A 125 26.83 10.89 7.89
CA LYS A 125 28.06 10.08 7.81
C LYS A 125 27.78 8.70 7.24
N CYS A 126 26.68 8.03 7.68
CA CYS A 126 26.29 6.72 7.18
C CYS A 126 25.89 6.76 5.70
N LEU A 127 25.20 7.79 5.24
CA LEU A 127 24.83 7.97 3.83
C LEU A 127 26.04 8.31 2.95
N LYS A 128 26.95 9.17 3.41
CA LYS A 128 28.15 9.59 2.65
C LYS A 128 29.23 8.53 2.59
N LYS A 129 29.53 7.85 3.71
CA LYS A 129 30.69 6.97 3.86
C LYS A 129 30.31 5.49 3.98
N GLY A 130 29.08 5.19 4.37
CA GLY A 130 28.55 3.82 4.46
C GLY A 130 28.39 3.17 3.08
N LYS A 131 28.22 1.87 3.05
CA LYS A 131 28.01 1.10 1.83
C LYS A 131 26.87 0.09 2.00
N GLY A 132 26.15 -0.14 0.93
CA GLY A 132 25.17 -1.21 0.84
C GLY A 132 24.07 -1.12 1.92
N GLU A 133 24.12 -2.03 2.88
CA GLU A 133 23.10 -2.14 3.92
C GLU A 133 23.10 -0.97 4.91
N GLU A 134 24.29 -0.42 5.22
CA GLU A 134 24.40 0.74 6.10
C GLU A 134 23.67 1.96 5.52
N GLN A 135 23.86 2.24 4.22
CA GLN A 135 23.14 3.32 3.53
C GLN A 135 21.63 3.04 3.48
N ALA A 136 21.25 1.79 3.24
CA ALA A 136 19.84 1.38 3.20
C ALA A 136 19.13 1.62 4.54
N LEU A 137 19.77 1.19 5.63
CA LEU A 137 19.23 1.37 6.99
C LEU A 137 19.21 2.86 7.40
N ALA A 138 20.25 3.62 7.06
CA ALA A 138 20.29 5.06 7.33
C ALA A 138 19.15 5.81 6.63
N ALA A 139 18.88 5.48 5.37
CA ALA A 139 17.74 6.05 4.64
C ALA A 139 16.40 5.63 5.25
N ALA A 140 16.25 4.38 5.68
CA ALA A 140 15.03 3.91 6.33
C ALA A 140 14.77 4.62 7.67
N VAL A 141 15.82 4.82 8.48
CA VAL A 141 15.74 5.57 9.74
C VAL A 141 15.37 7.03 9.47
N LEU A 142 15.95 7.66 8.44
CA LEU A 142 15.60 9.04 8.06
C LEU A 142 14.11 9.18 7.73
N GLY A 143 13.55 8.25 6.92
CA GLY A 143 12.11 8.25 6.61
C GLY A 143 11.25 8.16 7.88
N LEU A 144 11.63 7.34 8.85
CA LEU A 144 10.94 7.24 10.14
C LEU A 144 11.09 8.51 10.99
N LEU A 145 12.26 9.16 10.99
CA LEU A 145 12.45 10.43 11.69
C LEU A 145 11.53 11.52 11.13
N CYS A 146 11.37 11.60 9.82
CA CYS A 146 10.41 12.54 9.21
C CYS A 146 8.97 12.26 9.68
N VAL A 147 8.56 10.98 9.78
CA VAL A 147 7.23 10.60 10.28
C VAL A 147 7.04 10.94 11.77
N GLN A 148 8.09 10.82 12.55
CA GLN A 148 8.06 11.09 13.99
C GLN A 148 8.06 12.59 14.31
N LEU A 149 8.89 13.39 13.59
CA LEU A 149 9.02 14.83 13.79
C LEU A 149 7.86 15.61 13.14
N GLY A 150 7.21 15.02 12.12
CA GLY A 150 6.11 15.65 11.41
C GLY A 150 6.50 16.88 10.57
N PRO A 151 5.52 17.67 10.11
CA PRO A 151 5.70 18.84 9.24
C PRO A 151 6.09 20.10 10.01
N GLY A 152 6.95 19.99 11.00
CA GLY A 152 7.43 21.13 11.77
C GLY A 152 8.83 21.55 11.37
N PRO A 153 9.32 22.69 11.89
CA PRO A 153 10.64 23.26 11.52
C PRO A 153 11.79 22.27 11.67
N LYS A 154 11.73 21.38 12.65
CA LYS A 154 12.74 20.35 12.87
C LYS A 154 12.70 19.23 11.82
N GLY A 155 11.50 18.83 11.38
CA GLY A 155 11.33 17.86 10.30
C GLY A 155 11.79 18.44 8.97
N GLU A 156 11.44 19.68 8.68
CA GLU A 156 11.88 20.43 7.49
C GLU A 156 13.39 20.59 7.43
N GLU A 157 14.03 21.06 8.53
CA GLU A 157 15.48 21.22 8.63
C GLU A 157 16.21 19.87 8.41
N LEU A 158 15.73 18.81 9.07
CA LEU A 158 16.29 17.46 8.91
C LEU A 158 16.19 16.98 7.46
N PHE A 159 14.99 17.06 6.88
CA PHE A 159 14.78 16.60 5.50
C PHE A 159 15.61 17.40 4.51
N HIS A 160 15.59 18.73 4.59
CA HIS A 160 16.32 19.61 3.69
C HIS A 160 17.85 19.38 3.73
N SER A 161 18.39 19.12 4.93
CA SER A 161 19.83 18.85 5.09
C SER A 161 20.27 17.52 4.47
N LEU A 162 19.42 16.48 4.50
CA LEU A 162 19.77 15.13 4.07
C LEU A 162 19.21 14.75 2.69
N GLN A 163 18.22 15.48 2.16
CA GLN A 163 17.65 15.27 0.83
C GLN A 163 18.71 15.16 -0.28
N PRO A 164 19.71 16.05 -0.38
CA PRO A 164 20.74 15.96 -1.43
C PRO A 164 21.53 14.66 -1.39
N LEU A 165 21.71 14.09 -0.20
CA LEU A 165 22.43 12.82 -0.03
C LEU A 165 21.56 11.64 -0.47
N LEU A 166 20.26 11.65 -0.16
CA LEU A 166 19.32 10.66 -0.67
C LEU A 166 19.30 10.66 -2.20
N VAL A 167 19.25 11.84 -2.81
CA VAL A 167 19.29 12.00 -4.28
C VAL A 167 20.61 11.50 -4.84
N SER A 168 21.75 11.82 -4.19
CA SER A 168 23.07 11.37 -4.63
C SER A 168 23.18 9.84 -4.64
N VAL A 169 22.77 9.16 -3.55
CA VAL A 169 22.79 7.69 -3.47
C VAL A 169 21.79 7.07 -4.44
N LEU A 170 20.61 7.66 -4.58
CA LEU A 170 19.55 7.17 -5.50
C LEU A 170 20.00 7.18 -6.95
N THR A 171 20.69 8.22 -7.38
CA THR A 171 21.16 8.42 -8.76
C THR A 171 22.47 7.73 -9.07
N ASP A 172 23.25 7.36 -8.06
CA ASP A 172 24.51 6.64 -8.23
C ASP A 172 24.24 5.20 -8.71
N GLY A 173 24.59 4.92 -9.96
CA GLY A 173 24.49 3.58 -10.56
C GLY A 173 25.37 2.52 -9.91
N THR A 174 26.41 2.93 -9.16
CA THR A 174 27.35 2.03 -8.45
C THR A 174 26.87 1.67 -7.04
N ALA A 175 25.93 2.44 -6.47
CA ALA A 175 25.33 2.15 -5.18
C ALA A 175 24.48 0.87 -5.24
N SER A 176 24.37 0.17 -4.11
CA SER A 176 23.59 -1.07 -4.07
C SER A 176 22.11 -0.82 -4.38
N PRO A 177 21.44 -1.75 -5.11
CA PRO A 177 20.01 -1.62 -5.38
C PRO A 177 19.16 -1.47 -4.11
N ALA A 178 19.55 -2.09 -2.99
CA ALA A 178 18.88 -1.96 -1.71
C ALA A 178 19.03 -0.54 -1.12
N ALA A 179 20.23 0.04 -1.13
CA ALA A 179 20.44 1.41 -0.68
C ALA A 179 19.61 2.40 -1.51
N ARG A 180 19.67 2.28 -2.83
CA ARG A 180 18.89 3.12 -3.75
C ARG A 180 17.38 2.99 -3.54
N LEU A 181 16.88 1.77 -3.28
CA LEU A 181 15.48 1.50 -2.96
C LEU A 181 15.04 2.26 -1.72
N HIS A 182 15.78 2.12 -0.61
CA HIS A 182 15.44 2.80 0.63
C HIS A 182 15.59 4.32 0.54
N CYS A 183 16.56 4.81 -0.24
CA CYS A 183 16.67 6.24 -0.54
C CYS A 183 15.46 6.76 -1.34
N ALA A 184 14.95 5.99 -2.32
CA ALA A 184 13.73 6.36 -3.04
C ALA A 184 12.50 6.44 -2.11
N SER A 185 12.33 5.45 -1.24
CA SER A 185 11.23 5.42 -0.27
C SER A 185 11.33 6.56 0.75
N ALA A 186 12.54 6.82 1.29
CA ALA A 186 12.79 7.90 2.24
C ALA A 186 12.62 9.28 1.59
N LEU A 187 13.07 9.44 0.34
CA LEU A 187 12.89 10.68 -0.42
C LEU A 187 11.40 10.99 -0.64
N GLY A 188 10.61 9.99 -1.06
CA GLY A 188 9.17 10.16 -1.24
C GLY A 188 8.44 10.45 0.05
N LEU A 189 8.69 9.68 1.11
CA LEU A 189 8.00 9.87 2.39
C LEU A 189 8.45 11.16 3.09
N GLY A 190 9.77 11.45 3.13
CA GLY A 190 10.30 12.68 3.72
C GLY A 190 9.78 13.92 3.01
N CYS A 191 9.76 13.93 1.68
CA CYS A 191 9.16 15.01 0.89
C CYS A 191 7.66 15.15 1.15
N TYR A 192 6.91 14.05 1.24
CA TYR A 192 5.48 14.08 1.54
C TYR A 192 5.17 14.71 2.90
N VAL A 193 6.00 14.46 3.91
CA VAL A 193 5.79 14.93 5.29
C VAL A 193 6.39 16.32 5.52
N ALA A 194 7.59 16.59 5.00
CA ALA A 194 8.45 17.68 5.44
C ALA A 194 9.01 18.55 4.31
N ALA A 195 8.45 18.51 3.09
CA ALA A 195 8.83 19.46 2.05
C ALA A 195 8.31 20.86 2.39
N ALA A 196 9.21 21.84 2.34
CA ALA A 196 8.88 23.22 2.66
C ALA A 196 8.09 23.92 1.55
N ASP A 197 8.34 23.58 0.29
CA ASP A 197 7.75 24.26 -0.86
C ASP A 197 7.46 23.32 -2.06
N VAL A 198 6.78 23.89 -3.07
CA VAL A 198 6.43 23.19 -4.31
C VAL A 198 7.67 22.85 -5.15
N GLN A 199 8.74 23.62 -5.04
CA GLN A 199 9.95 23.40 -5.82
C GLN A 199 10.69 22.14 -5.35
N ASP A 200 10.75 21.92 -4.05
CA ASP A 200 11.26 20.67 -3.45
C ASP A 200 10.45 19.47 -3.91
N LEU A 201 9.13 19.60 -3.89
CA LEU A 201 8.22 18.56 -4.39
C LEU A 201 8.50 18.20 -5.85
N VAL A 202 8.58 19.21 -6.74
CA VAL A 202 8.84 19.01 -8.18
C VAL A 202 10.22 18.40 -8.41
N SER A 203 11.22 18.82 -7.65
CA SER A 203 12.58 18.25 -7.70
C SER A 203 12.58 16.76 -7.33
N CYS A 204 11.92 16.40 -6.24
CA CYS A 204 11.78 15.01 -5.80
C CYS A 204 10.99 14.17 -6.82
N LEU A 205 9.88 14.69 -7.35
CA LEU A 205 9.10 14.04 -8.41
C LEU A 205 9.96 13.75 -9.63
N THR A 206 10.71 14.74 -10.12
CA THR A 206 11.59 14.61 -11.30
C THR A 206 12.70 13.58 -11.05
N CYS A 207 13.30 13.58 -9.86
CA CYS A 207 14.33 12.62 -9.49
C CYS A 207 13.80 11.18 -9.50
N LEU A 208 12.66 10.93 -8.83
CA LEU A 208 12.03 9.61 -8.75
C LEU A 208 11.56 9.13 -10.13
N GLU A 209 10.96 10.01 -10.92
CA GLU A 209 10.55 9.74 -12.30
C GLU A 209 11.74 9.30 -13.16
N GLY A 210 12.87 9.96 -13.05
CA GLY A 210 14.10 9.60 -13.78
C GLY A 210 14.63 8.19 -13.47
N VAL A 211 14.22 7.58 -12.34
CA VAL A 211 14.61 6.21 -12.00
C VAL A 211 13.80 5.19 -12.79
N PHE A 212 12.47 5.31 -12.86
CA PHE A 212 11.63 4.30 -13.51
C PHE A 212 11.37 4.59 -14.99
N SER A 213 11.39 5.84 -15.45
CA SER A 213 11.11 6.20 -16.85
C SER A 213 12.11 5.59 -17.83
N ARG A 214 13.35 5.38 -17.42
CA ARG A 214 14.37 4.69 -18.23
C ARG A 214 14.01 3.22 -18.52
N SER A 215 13.11 2.65 -17.76
CA SER A 215 12.61 1.27 -17.95
C SER A 215 11.35 1.22 -18.79
N CYS A 216 10.73 2.36 -19.06
CA CYS A 216 9.68 2.51 -20.04
C CYS A 216 10.36 2.79 -21.38
N GLY A 217 10.15 1.95 -22.40
CA GLY A 217 10.74 2.17 -23.73
C GLY A 217 10.26 3.50 -24.32
N VAL A 218 11.16 4.21 -24.97
CA VAL A 218 10.83 5.44 -25.70
C VAL A 218 10.37 5.07 -27.11
N GLY A 219 9.14 5.48 -27.49
CA GLY A 219 8.74 5.51 -28.89
C GLY A 219 8.60 4.16 -29.60
N GLY A 220 7.98 3.15 -28.99
CA GLY A 220 7.65 1.88 -29.67
C GLY A 220 8.79 0.85 -29.75
N ALA A 221 9.96 1.15 -29.19
CA ALA A 221 10.99 0.15 -28.96
C ALA A 221 10.59 -0.80 -27.84
N THR A 222 10.88 -2.09 -28.00
CA THR A 222 10.72 -3.10 -26.93
C THR A 222 11.38 -2.58 -25.66
N ALA A 223 10.62 -2.52 -24.57
CA ALA A 223 11.15 -2.08 -23.26
C ALA A 223 12.43 -2.88 -22.94
N PRO A 224 13.52 -2.21 -22.52
CA PRO A 224 14.76 -2.91 -22.21
C PRO A 224 14.52 -3.92 -21.09
N MET A 225 15.08 -5.12 -21.21
CA MET A 225 15.02 -6.12 -20.13
C MET A 225 15.70 -5.56 -18.89
N VAL A 226 14.89 -5.29 -17.85
CA VAL A 226 15.38 -4.77 -16.59
C VAL A 226 15.91 -5.93 -15.76
N PRO A 227 17.15 -5.86 -15.22
CA PRO A 227 17.67 -6.86 -14.30
C PRO A 227 16.73 -7.05 -13.10
N THR A 228 16.52 -8.30 -12.68
CA THR A 228 15.64 -8.64 -11.55
C THR A 228 16.04 -7.95 -10.25
N SER A 229 17.35 -7.66 -10.07
CA SER A 229 17.89 -6.92 -8.93
C SER A 229 17.37 -5.48 -8.83
N LEU A 230 16.96 -4.87 -9.94
CA LEU A 230 16.45 -3.50 -10.00
C LEU A 230 14.93 -3.40 -9.86
N HIS A 231 14.19 -4.51 -9.97
CA HIS A 231 12.72 -4.49 -9.88
C HIS A 231 12.21 -3.88 -8.57
N GLY A 232 12.88 -4.16 -7.44
CA GLY A 232 12.54 -3.56 -6.15
C GLY A 232 12.72 -2.05 -6.15
N LEU A 233 13.85 -1.56 -6.68
CA LEU A 233 14.12 -0.13 -6.80
C LEU A 233 13.09 0.58 -7.68
N LEU A 234 12.75 0.02 -8.85
CA LEU A 234 11.76 0.60 -9.75
C LEU A 234 10.37 0.67 -9.08
N CYS A 235 10.00 -0.40 -8.37
CA CYS A 235 8.76 -0.44 -7.61
C CYS A 235 8.72 0.65 -6.54
N ALA A 236 9.78 0.78 -5.73
CA ALA A 236 9.88 1.79 -4.69
C ALA A 236 9.86 3.23 -5.25
N ALA A 237 10.61 3.48 -6.33
CA ALA A 237 10.62 4.78 -6.99
C ALA A 237 9.25 5.16 -7.55
N LEU A 238 8.55 4.23 -8.22
CA LEU A 238 7.21 4.43 -8.75
C LEU A 238 6.19 4.67 -7.63
N GLN A 239 6.27 3.92 -6.54
CA GLN A 239 5.39 4.07 -5.39
C GLN A 239 5.62 5.37 -4.62
N ALA A 240 6.88 5.79 -4.46
CA ALA A 240 7.24 7.06 -3.86
C ALA A 240 6.78 8.24 -4.73
N TRP A 241 6.98 8.14 -6.04
CA TRP A 241 6.48 9.11 -7.01
C TRP A 241 4.95 9.22 -6.97
N ALA A 242 4.23 8.09 -6.97
CA ALA A 242 2.78 8.06 -6.84
C ALA A 242 2.28 8.66 -5.52
N LEU A 243 3.03 8.51 -4.41
CA LEU A 243 2.73 9.18 -3.16
C LEU A 243 2.77 10.70 -3.30
N LEU A 244 3.82 11.23 -3.93
CA LEU A 244 3.98 12.68 -4.12
C LEU A 244 2.94 13.28 -5.07
N LEU A 245 2.38 12.50 -6.00
CA LEU A 245 1.27 12.97 -6.84
C LEU A 245 0.03 13.33 -6.03
N THR A 246 -0.19 12.70 -4.89
CA THR A 246 -1.38 12.97 -4.04
C THR A 246 -1.38 14.37 -3.41
N ILE A 247 -0.23 15.03 -3.36
CA ILE A 247 -0.05 16.40 -2.85
C ILE A 247 0.40 17.38 -3.93
N CYS A 248 0.51 16.90 -5.18
CA CYS A 248 1.01 17.73 -6.29
C CYS A 248 -0.05 18.73 -6.76
N PRO A 249 0.30 20.00 -7.00
CA PRO A 249 -0.61 21.00 -7.53
C PRO A 249 -1.20 20.59 -8.89
N SER A 250 -2.47 20.93 -9.12
CA SER A 250 -3.22 20.58 -10.32
C SER A 250 -2.53 21.01 -11.63
N THR A 251 -1.84 22.14 -11.63
CA THR A 251 -1.09 22.65 -12.78
C THR A 251 0.02 21.72 -13.26
N HIS A 252 0.68 21.02 -12.32
CA HIS A 252 1.72 20.04 -12.63
C HIS A 252 1.14 18.69 -13.02
N ILE A 253 0.00 18.32 -12.44
CA ILE A 253 -0.66 17.01 -12.71
C ILE A 253 -1.04 16.91 -14.18
N SER A 254 -1.56 17.96 -14.83
CA SER A 254 -1.91 17.94 -16.26
C SER A 254 -0.72 17.53 -17.13
N HIS A 255 0.43 18.16 -16.95
CA HIS A 255 1.64 17.81 -17.69
C HIS A 255 2.16 16.40 -17.41
N ILE A 256 1.97 15.93 -16.17
CA ILE A 256 2.35 14.57 -15.77
C ILE A 256 1.44 13.55 -16.46
N LEU A 257 0.12 13.80 -16.51
CA LEU A 257 -0.83 12.93 -17.19
C LEU A 257 -0.46 12.75 -18.67
N ASP A 258 -0.24 13.85 -19.39
CA ASP A 258 0.11 13.83 -20.80
C ASP A 258 1.39 13.03 -21.08
N ARG A 259 2.37 13.13 -20.19
CA ARG A 259 3.67 12.49 -20.38
C ARG A 259 3.73 11.05 -19.90
N GLN A 260 3.17 10.75 -18.73
CA GLN A 260 3.39 9.46 -18.05
C GLN A 260 2.27 8.45 -18.30
N LEU A 261 1.04 8.89 -18.48
CA LEU A 261 -0.07 7.98 -18.69
C LEU A 261 0.09 7.08 -19.94
N PRO A 262 0.67 7.54 -21.07
CA PRO A 262 0.97 6.68 -22.21
C PRO A 262 2.12 5.68 -21.97
N GLN A 263 3.04 5.96 -21.03
CA GLN A 263 4.23 5.15 -20.80
C GLN A 263 4.02 4.06 -19.74
N LEU A 264 3.26 4.35 -18.69
CA LEU A 264 3.05 3.44 -17.57
C LEU A 264 2.44 2.08 -17.94
N PRO A 265 1.53 1.96 -18.94
CA PRO A 265 1.00 0.66 -19.37
C PRO A 265 2.07 -0.34 -19.79
N GLN A 266 3.25 0.11 -20.24
CA GLN A 266 4.36 -0.76 -20.61
C GLN A 266 4.88 -1.57 -19.38
N LEU A 267 4.83 -1.00 -18.18
CA LEU A 267 5.22 -1.67 -16.93
C LEU A 267 4.27 -2.79 -16.54
N LEU A 268 3.06 -2.85 -17.09
CA LEU A 268 2.12 -3.95 -16.89
C LEU A 268 2.60 -5.27 -17.50
N SER A 269 3.54 -5.22 -18.46
CA SER A 269 4.17 -6.38 -19.07
C SER A 269 5.41 -6.89 -18.31
N SER A 270 5.84 -6.19 -17.24
CA SER A 270 7.02 -6.58 -16.44
C SER A 270 6.92 -8.02 -15.91
N GLU A 271 8.04 -8.70 -15.78
CA GLU A 271 8.10 -10.03 -15.13
C GLU A 271 7.78 -9.94 -13.62
N SER A 272 8.09 -8.82 -12.98
CA SER A 272 7.85 -8.60 -11.56
C SER A 272 6.37 -8.36 -11.28
N VAL A 273 5.76 -9.23 -10.45
CA VAL A 273 4.38 -9.06 -9.98
C VAL A 273 4.20 -7.75 -9.21
N ASN A 274 5.17 -7.40 -8.37
CA ASN A 274 5.12 -6.17 -7.57
C ASN A 274 5.14 -4.93 -8.44
N LEU A 275 5.99 -4.91 -9.47
CA LEU A 275 6.06 -3.76 -10.38
C LEU A 275 4.79 -3.62 -11.23
N ARG A 276 4.20 -4.75 -11.71
CA ARG A 276 2.90 -4.70 -12.39
C ARG A 276 1.80 -4.14 -11.50
N ILE A 277 1.73 -4.60 -10.23
CA ILE A 277 0.75 -4.13 -9.26
C ILE A 277 0.93 -2.63 -9.02
N ALA A 278 2.16 -2.19 -8.73
CA ALA A 278 2.46 -0.77 -8.52
C ALA A 278 2.09 0.09 -9.73
N ALA A 279 2.37 -0.38 -10.96
CA ALA A 279 1.98 0.31 -12.17
C ALA A 279 0.45 0.42 -12.32
N GLY A 280 -0.28 -0.66 -12.07
CA GLY A 280 -1.74 -0.67 -12.14
C GLY A 280 -2.39 0.26 -11.12
N GLU A 281 -1.91 0.25 -9.87
CA GLU A 281 -2.39 1.15 -8.81
C GLU A 281 -2.06 2.62 -9.13
N THR A 282 -0.87 2.89 -9.69
CA THR A 282 -0.48 4.24 -10.11
C THR A 282 -1.33 4.73 -11.29
N ILE A 283 -1.64 3.87 -12.26
CA ILE A 283 -2.56 4.20 -13.36
C ILE A 283 -3.95 4.56 -12.80
N ALA A 284 -4.47 3.77 -11.87
CA ALA A 284 -5.76 4.06 -11.25
C ALA A 284 -5.75 5.41 -10.49
N LEU A 285 -4.67 5.71 -9.76
CA LEU A 285 -4.48 7.02 -9.13
C LEU A 285 -4.44 8.16 -10.15
N LEU A 286 -3.73 8.00 -11.26
CA LEU A 286 -3.70 9.03 -12.31
C LEU A 286 -5.09 9.27 -12.92
N PHE A 287 -5.90 8.23 -13.13
CA PHE A 287 -7.29 8.41 -13.57
C PHE A 287 -8.17 9.08 -12.50
N GLU A 288 -7.90 8.85 -11.21
CA GLU A 288 -8.58 9.56 -10.12
C GLU A 288 -8.23 11.05 -10.17
N LEU A 289 -6.95 11.40 -10.26
CA LEU A 289 -6.47 12.78 -10.34
C LEU A 289 -6.91 13.47 -11.63
N ALA A 290 -6.88 12.77 -12.76
CA ALA A 290 -7.36 13.32 -14.05
C ALA A 290 -8.85 13.69 -13.97
N ARG A 291 -9.66 12.89 -13.29
CA ARG A 291 -11.08 13.17 -13.10
C ARG A 291 -11.32 14.37 -12.19
N ASP A 292 -10.47 14.57 -11.20
CA ASP A 292 -10.58 15.73 -10.31
C ASP A 292 -10.21 17.04 -11.02
N LEU A 293 -9.34 16.96 -12.04
CA LEU A 293 -8.99 18.09 -12.91
C LEU A 293 -10.05 18.34 -13.98
N GLU A 294 -10.45 17.31 -14.69
CA GLU A 294 -11.37 17.36 -15.83
C GLU A 294 -12.34 16.19 -15.78
N GLU A 295 -13.61 16.50 -15.51
CA GLU A 295 -14.64 15.47 -15.41
C GLU A 295 -14.83 14.64 -16.68
N ASP A 296 -14.48 15.20 -17.85
CA ASP A 296 -14.63 14.61 -19.18
C ASP A 296 -13.30 14.15 -19.79
N PHE A 297 -12.24 14.01 -18.98
CA PHE A 297 -10.94 13.52 -19.41
C PHE A 297 -11.06 12.19 -20.17
N ILE A 298 -10.37 12.11 -21.31
CA ILE A 298 -10.38 10.95 -22.20
C ILE A 298 -8.96 10.48 -22.42
N TYR A 299 -8.74 9.19 -22.21
CA TYR A 299 -7.52 8.53 -22.58
C TYR A 299 -7.70 7.83 -23.93
N GLU A 300 -6.85 8.15 -24.90
CA GLU A 300 -6.97 7.67 -26.29
C GLU A 300 -6.90 6.13 -26.38
N ASP A 301 -5.95 5.51 -25.69
CA ASP A 301 -5.71 4.06 -25.72
C ASP A 301 -6.49 3.28 -24.63
N MET A 302 -7.66 3.77 -24.23
CA MET A 302 -8.48 3.17 -23.15
C MET A 302 -8.78 1.69 -23.40
N GLU A 303 -9.02 1.30 -24.65
CA GLU A 303 -9.39 -0.09 -24.98
C GLU A 303 -8.21 -1.04 -24.82
N ALA A 304 -7.02 -0.66 -25.29
CA ALA A 304 -5.78 -1.40 -25.12
C ALA A 304 -5.44 -1.55 -23.62
N LEU A 305 -5.57 -0.46 -22.85
CA LEU A 305 -5.35 -0.46 -21.41
C LEU A 305 -6.32 -1.44 -20.70
N CYS A 306 -7.63 -1.34 -20.96
CA CYS A 306 -8.62 -2.25 -20.37
C CYS A 306 -8.35 -3.71 -20.76
N GLY A 307 -7.91 -3.97 -21.99
CA GLY A 307 -7.50 -5.30 -22.45
C GLY A 307 -6.33 -5.87 -21.63
N ALA A 308 -5.28 -5.05 -21.42
CA ALA A 308 -4.14 -5.43 -20.60
C ALA A 308 -4.52 -5.70 -19.14
N LEU A 309 -5.34 -4.85 -18.55
CA LEU A 309 -5.84 -5.01 -17.17
C LEU A 309 -6.71 -6.27 -17.01
N ARG A 310 -7.59 -6.59 -17.98
CA ARG A 310 -8.40 -7.83 -17.98
C ARG A 310 -7.51 -9.07 -18.03
N THR A 311 -6.49 -9.05 -18.87
CA THR A 311 -5.52 -10.16 -18.96
C THR A 311 -4.85 -10.42 -17.61
N LEU A 312 -4.42 -9.36 -16.92
CA LEU A 312 -3.79 -9.47 -15.59
C LEU A 312 -4.78 -9.86 -14.48
N ALA A 313 -6.03 -9.42 -14.57
CA ALA A 313 -7.10 -9.78 -13.63
C ALA A 313 -7.51 -11.26 -13.74
N THR A 314 -7.28 -11.90 -14.88
CA THR A 314 -7.64 -13.31 -15.14
C THR A 314 -6.42 -14.24 -15.24
N ASP A 315 -5.18 -13.70 -15.11
CA ASP A 315 -3.93 -14.46 -15.25
C ASP A 315 -3.93 -15.74 -14.39
N SER A 316 -3.86 -16.88 -15.05
CA SER A 316 -3.88 -18.23 -14.46
C SER A 316 -2.52 -18.93 -14.46
N ASN A 317 -1.43 -18.20 -14.68
CA ASN A 317 -0.09 -18.77 -14.81
C ASN A 317 0.25 -19.68 -13.60
N LYS A 318 0.33 -21.00 -13.88
CA LYS A 318 0.56 -22.05 -12.89
C LYS A 318 1.95 -21.99 -12.25
N TYR A 319 2.92 -21.37 -12.92
CA TYR A 319 4.31 -21.29 -12.46
C TYR A 319 4.55 -20.21 -11.40
N ARG A 320 3.57 -19.37 -11.09
CA ARG A 320 3.66 -18.34 -10.05
C ARG A 320 3.10 -18.83 -8.71
N ALA A 321 3.61 -18.28 -7.60
CA ALA A 321 3.10 -18.57 -6.27
C ALA A 321 1.59 -18.25 -6.16
N LYS A 322 0.84 -19.09 -5.46
CA LYS A 322 -0.62 -18.92 -5.29
C LYS A 322 -0.99 -17.57 -4.66
N ALA A 323 -0.17 -17.12 -3.68
CA ALA A 323 -0.35 -15.82 -3.02
C ALA A 323 -0.19 -14.66 -4.01
N ASP A 324 0.85 -14.67 -4.84
CA ASP A 324 1.11 -13.62 -5.82
C ASP A 324 0.03 -13.54 -6.89
N ARG A 325 -0.44 -14.70 -7.38
CA ARG A 325 -1.58 -14.76 -8.33
C ARG A 325 -2.85 -14.18 -7.73
N ARG A 326 -3.14 -14.51 -6.46
CA ARG A 326 -4.34 -14.00 -5.77
C ARG A 326 -4.24 -12.49 -5.60
N ARG A 327 -3.10 -11.98 -5.11
CA ARG A 327 -2.84 -10.55 -4.93
C ARG A 327 -2.94 -9.81 -6.26
N GLN A 328 -2.26 -10.29 -7.31
CA GLN A 328 -2.34 -9.69 -8.63
C GLN A 328 -3.77 -9.62 -9.16
N ARG A 329 -4.51 -10.72 -9.13
CA ARG A 329 -5.90 -10.77 -9.62
C ARG A 329 -6.81 -9.83 -8.83
N SER A 330 -6.69 -9.79 -7.51
CA SER A 330 -7.48 -8.90 -6.66
C SER A 330 -7.23 -7.44 -7.05
N THR A 331 -5.97 -7.01 -7.06
CA THR A 331 -5.63 -5.63 -7.41
C THR A 331 -6.12 -5.27 -8.81
N PHE A 332 -5.86 -6.11 -9.83
CA PHE A 332 -6.27 -5.77 -11.19
C PHE A 332 -7.78 -5.84 -11.43
N ARG A 333 -8.54 -6.62 -10.65
CA ARG A 333 -10.01 -6.54 -10.67
C ARG A 333 -10.49 -5.18 -10.13
N SER A 334 -9.93 -4.72 -9.01
CA SER A 334 -10.24 -3.38 -8.45
C SER A 334 -9.85 -2.26 -9.40
N VAL A 335 -8.65 -2.30 -9.97
CA VAL A 335 -8.19 -1.32 -10.97
C VAL A 335 -9.08 -1.31 -12.20
N LEU A 336 -9.37 -2.48 -12.77
CA LEU A 336 -10.22 -2.61 -13.95
C LEU A 336 -11.64 -2.10 -13.68
N HIS A 337 -12.23 -2.48 -12.55
CA HIS A 337 -13.55 -2.01 -12.16
C HIS A 337 -13.60 -0.48 -12.05
N PHE A 338 -12.58 0.13 -11.47
CA PHE A 338 -12.47 1.58 -11.37
C PHE A 338 -12.35 2.23 -12.76
N VAL A 339 -11.46 1.74 -13.61
CA VAL A 339 -11.23 2.27 -14.97
C VAL A 339 -12.45 2.08 -15.88
N ASP A 340 -13.09 0.90 -15.85
CA ASP A 340 -14.33 0.64 -16.62
C ASP A 340 -15.50 1.53 -16.15
N LYS A 341 -15.64 1.75 -14.82
CA LYS A 341 -16.65 2.67 -14.25
C LYS A 341 -16.39 4.11 -14.70
N TYR A 342 -15.11 4.51 -14.74
CA TYR A 342 -14.67 5.80 -15.26
C TYR A 342 -15.08 5.98 -16.73
N ARG A 343 -14.74 5.03 -17.60
CA ARG A 343 -15.12 4.99 -19.01
C ARG A 343 -16.65 5.11 -19.21
N ALA A 344 -17.41 4.28 -18.54
CA ALA A 344 -18.88 4.28 -18.65
C ALA A 344 -19.52 5.59 -18.17
N LYS A 345 -18.89 6.33 -17.25
CA LYS A 345 -19.37 7.62 -16.79
C LYS A 345 -19.06 8.72 -17.82
N ALA A 346 -17.87 8.72 -18.40
CA ALA A 346 -17.46 9.62 -19.46
C ALA A 346 -18.33 9.42 -20.72
N ASP A 347 -18.56 8.18 -21.15
CA ASP A 347 -19.41 7.84 -22.30
C ASP A 347 -20.87 8.33 -22.11
N ARG A 348 -21.43 8.12 -20.90
CA ARG A 348 -22.80 8.61 -20.59
C ARG A 348 -22.89 10.14 -20.62
N ARG A 349 -21.86 10.86 -20.18
CA ARG A 349 -21.83 12.32 -20.23
C ARG A 349 -21.72 12.81 -21.66
N ARG A 350 -20.86 12.23 -22.49
CA ARG A 350 -20.77 12.52 -23.91
C ARG A 350 -22.10 12.34 -24.62
N GLN A 351 -22.77 11.21 -24.41
CA GLN A 351 -24.09 10.99 -24.98
C GLN A 351 -25.06 12.09 -24.56
N ARG A 352 -25.10 12.45 -23.25
CA ARG A 352 -25.98 13.53 -22.77
C ARG A 352 -25.62 14.88 -23.37
N SER A 353 -24.33 15.21 -23.51
CA SER A 353 -23.89 16.45 -24.15
C SER A 353 -24.29 16.49 -25.61
N THR A 354 -24.04 15.40 -26.35
CA THR A 354 -24.43 15.27 -27.75
C THR A 354 -25.94 15.38 -27.91
N PHE A 355 -26.73 14.68 -27.09
CA PHE A 355 -28.18 14.78 -27.11
C PHE A 355 -28.69 16.18 -26.79
N ARG A 356 -28.07 16.89 -25.82
CA ARG A 356 -28.40 18.29 -25.52
C ARG A 356 -28.09 19.20 -26.71
N SER A 357 -26.95 19.02 -27.38
CA SER A 357 -26.58 19.80 -28.55
C SER A 357 -27.54 19.53 -29.71
N VAL A 358 -27.92 18.28 -29.94
CA VAL A 358 -28.91 17.89 -30.95
C VAL A 358 -30.28 18.47 -30.61
N LEU A 359 -30.75 18.37 -29.37
CA LEU A 359 -32.01 18.96 -28.94
C LEU A 359 -32.02 20.48 -29.10
N HIS A 360 -30.94 21.15 -28.67
CA HIS A 360 -30.81 22.59 -28.86
C HIS A 360 -30.85 23.01 -30.37
N PHE A 361 -30.15 22.22 -31.23
CA PHE A 361 -30.20 22.44 -32.66
C PHE A 361 -31.60 22.26 -33.24
N VAL A 362 -32.31 21.20 -32.80
CA VAL A 362 -33.70 20.92 -33.21
C VAL A 362 -34.63 22.00 -32.68
N GLU A 363 -34.51 22.44 -31.43
CA GLU A 363 -35.32 23.52 -30.85
C GLU A 363 -35.07 24.85 -31.54
N VAL A 364 -33.83 25.19 -31.90
CA VAL A 364 -33.49 26.38 -32.66
C VAL A 364 -34.11 26.29 -34.07
N ARG A 365 -34.06 25.13 -34.71
CA ARG A 365 -34.65 24.91 -36.03
C ARG A 365 -36.18 24.97 -35.98
N VAL A 366 -36.79 24.38 -35.01
CA VAL A 366 -38.24 24.44 -34.75
C VAL A 366 -38.67 25.89 -34.43
N ARG A 367 -37.86 26.65 -33.68
CA ARG A 367 -38.15 28.10 -33.45
C ARG A 367 -37.99 28.95 -34.70
N LEU A 368 -37.03 28.63 -35.55
CA LEU A 368 -36.88 29.30 -36.83
C LEU A 368 -38.07 28.98 -37.78
N ASP A 369 -38.56 27.76 -37.79
CA ASP A 369 -39.73 27.37 -38.55
C ASP A 369 -41.06 27.90 -37.96
N ALA A 370 -41.12 28.01 -36.58
CA ALA A 370 -42.26 28.54 -35.86
C ALA A 370 -42.32 30.08 -35.83
N SER A 371 -41.21 30.78 -36.09
CA SER A 371 -41.20 32.25 -36.25
C SER A 371 -41.84 32.72 -37.55
N LEU A 372 -42.26 31.76 -38.43
CA LEU A 372 -43.08 31.99 -39.62
C LEU A 372 -44.58 31.75 -39.36
N GLN A 373 -44.98 31.39 -38.15
CA GLN A 373 -46.39 31.17 -37.81
C GLN A 373 -46.67 31.70 -36.38
N GLU A 374 -47.50 32.74 -36.31
CA GLU A 374 -47.81 33.57 -35.15
C GLU A 374 -48.46 32.86 -33.95
N CYS A 375 -48.13 33.41 -32.76
CA CYS A 375 -48.97 33.67 -31.57
C CYS A 375 -49.58 32.53 -30.74
N ALA A 376 -49.12 32.40 -29.48
CA ALA A 376 -49.86 32.72 -28.24
C ALA A 376 -49.09 32.25 -26.99
N PRO A 377 -49.22 32.91 -25.82
CA PRO A 377 -48.34 32.70 -24.67
C PRO A 377 -48.87 31.59 -23.74
N GLY A 378 -48.03 30.64 -23.45
CA GLY A 378 -48.31 29.56 -22.45
C GLY A 378 -47.19 29.49 -21.41
N THR A 379 -47.62 29.62 -20.19
CA THR A 379 -46.94 29.62 -18.89
C THR A 379 -45.79 28.60 -18.74
N ALA A 380 -44.62 29.13 -18.44
CA ALA A 380 -43.41 28.33 -18.09
C ALA A 380 -43.47 27.83 -16.67
N THR A 381 -43.61 26.54 -16.47
CA THR A 381 -43.31 25.84 -15.21
C THR A 381 -41.84 25.48 -15.19
N LYS A 382 -41.13 26.03 -14.22
CA LYS A 382 -39.72 25.70 -13.91
C LYS A 382 -39.62 24.27 -13.37
N PRO A 383 -38.72 23.43 -13.88
CA PRO A 383 -38.37 22.20 -13.19
C PRO A 383 -37.43 22.51 -12.02
N SER A 384 -37.83 22.09 -10.83
CA SER A 384 -37.03 22.12 -9.62
C SER A 384 -35.84 21.17 -9.76
N HIS A 385 -34.64 21.72 -9.71
CA HIS A 385 -33.42 20.96 -9.55
C HIS A 385 -33.31 20.49 -8.08
N SER A 386 -33.48 19.20 -7.86
CA SER A 386 -33.00 18.53 -6.66
C SER A 386 -31.47 18.43 -6.75
N PRO A 387 -30.71 18.77 -5.72
CA PRO A 387 -29.28 18.54 -5.71
C PRO A 387 -29.04 17.04 -5.62
N SER A 388 -28.56 16.42 -6.70
CA SER A 388 -28.04 15.06 -6.67
C SER A 388 -26.77 15.07 -5.82
N THR A 389 -26.86 14.44 -4.66
CA THR A 389 -25.74 14.05 -3.82
C THR A 389 -24.68 13.36 -4.67
N LEU A 390 -23.52 13.96 -4.78
CA LEU A 390 -22.32 13.39 -5.39
C LEU A 390 -21.93 12.16 -4.57
N GLN A 391 -22.37 10.99 -4.99
CA GLN A 391 -21.85 9.73 -4.51
C GLN A 391 -20.44 9.56 -5.05
N GLY A 392 -19.45 9.62 -4.15
CA GLY A 392 -18.04 9.43 -4.40
C GLY A 392 -17.76 8.13 -5.13
N GLY A 393 -16.68 8.14 -5.93
CA GLY A 393 -16.23 6.98 -6.65
C GLY A 393 -15.87 5.86 -5.68
N GLU A 394 -16.65 4.78 -5.70
CA GLU A 394 -16.41 3.59 -4.88
C GLU A 394 -15.25 2.79 -5.49
N CYS A 395 -14.04 3.05 -5.01
CA CYS A 395 -13.02 2.01 -4.88
C CYS A 395 -13.56 0.95 -3.91
N GLU A 396 -13.21 -0.32 -4.04
CA GLU A 396 -13.53 -1.30 -2.99
C GLU A 396 -13.02 -0.73 -1.67
N GLU A 397 -13.95 -0.37 -0.78
CA GLU A 397 -13.68 0.31 0.47
C GLU A 397 -12.94 -0.66 1.39
N GLU A 398 -11.67 -0.36 1.66
CA GLU A 398 -10.86 -1.11 2.61
C GLU A 398 -11.04 -0.48 3.99
N THR A 399 -11.47 -1.30 4.94
CA THR A 399 -11.72 -0.87 6.31
C THR A 399 -10.60 -1.35 7.22
N VAL A 400 -9.87 -0.43 7.84
CA VAL A 400 -8.80 -0.72 8.80
C VAL A 400 -9.28 -0.38 10.21
N ARG A 401 -9.31 -1.39 11.08
CA ARG A 401 -9.70 -1.21 12.49
C ARG A 401 -8.45 -1.13 13.37
N PHE A 402 -8.39 -0.12 14.22
CA PHE A 402 -7.31 0.07 15.19
C PHE A 402 -7.89 0.64 16.50
N GLY A 403 -7.62 -0.02 17.61
CA GLY A 403 -8.26 0.33 18.88
C GLY A 403 -9.78 0.32 18.77
N LEU A 404 -10.41 1.45 19.07
CA LEU A 404 -11.86 1.67 18.97
C LEU A 404 -12.28 2.38 17.69
N GLU A 405 -11.32 2.79 16.86
CA GLU A 405 -11.54 3.62 15.69
C GLU A 405 -11.45 2.78 14.41
N VAL A 406 -11.97 3.36 13.33
CA VAL A 406 -12.01 2.74 12.01
C VAL A 406 -11.55 3.76 10.97
N LEU A 407 -10.56 3.38 10.18
CA LEU A 407 -10.13 4.13 9.01
C LEU A 407 -10.75 3.53 7.76
N TYR A 408 -11.40 4.38 6.95
CA TYR A 408 -11.93 4.03 5.64
C TYR A 408 -10.96 4.47 4.55
N VAL A 409 -10.52 3.51 3.75
CA VAL A 409 -9.63 3.74 2.60
C VAL A 409 -10.48 3.58 1.33
N ASP A 410 -11.05 4.69 0.87
CA ASP A 410 -12.09 4.77 -0.14
C ASP A 410 -11.62 5.29 -1.51
N SER A 411 -10.36 5.71 -1.60
CA SER A 411 -9.76 6.26 -2.82
C SER A 411 -8.36 5.69 -3.09
N TRP A 412 -7.89 5.82 -4.34
CA TRP A 412 -6.54 5.38 -4.71
C TRP A 412 -5.46 6.24 -4.07
N ALA A 413 -5.73 7.55 -3.90
CA ALA A 413 -4.85 8.45 -3.16
C ALA A 413 -4.69 8.00 -1.70
N ARG A 414 -5.80 7.80 -0.97
CA ARG A 414 -5.76 7.29 0.41
C ARG A 414 -5.09 5.93 0.53
N ARG A 415 -5.35 5.03 -0.43
CA ARG A 415 -4.70 3.71 -0.49
C ARG A 415 -3.19 3.83 -0.65
N ARG A 416 -2.72 4.74 -1.52
CA ARG A 416 -1.29 4.97 -1.72
C ARG A 416 -0.63 5.57 -0.48
N ILE A 417 -1.28 6.57 0.15
CA ILE A 417 -0.80 7.18 1.38
C ILE A 417 -0.72 6.13 2.50
N TYR A 418 -1.80 5.39 2.74
CA TYR A 418 -1.82 4.33 3.76
C TYR A 418 -0.73 3.28 3.54
N ALA A 419 -0.56 2.81 2.30
CA ALA A 419 0.46 1.82 1.97
C ALA A 419 1.88 2.38 2.22
N ALA A 420 2.16 3.65 1.91
CA ALA A 420 3.46 4.25 2.14
C ALA A 420 3.85 4.28 3.63
N PHE A 421 2.93 4.68 4.51
CA PHE A 421 3.17 4.65 5.94
C PHE A 421 3.24 3.23 6.49
N LYS A 422 2.39 2.32 6.03
CA LYS A 422 2.40 0.90 6.44
C LYS A 422 3.71 0.20 6.06
N ASP A 423 4.28 0.49 4.91
CA ASP A 423 5.55 -0.08 4.46
C ASP A 423 6.72 0.30 5.39
N VAL A 424 6.70 1.50 5.96
CA VAL A 424 7.75 2.00 6.84
C VAL A 424 7.51 1.65 8.31
N LEU A 425 6.27 1.79 8.79
CA LEU A 425 5.88 1.54 10.19
C LEU A 425 5.62 0.06 10.49
N GLY A 426 5.33 -0.74 9.48
CA GLY A 426 5.09 -2.18 9.64
C GLY A 426 4.00 -2.50 10.68
N SER A 427 4.37 -3.25 11.70
CA SER A 427 3.46 -3.63 12.80
C SER A 427 3.07 -2.46 13.72
N GLY A 428 3.87 -1.38 13.75
CA GLY A 428 3.58 -0.18 14.54
C GLY A 428 2.50 0.73 13.93
N MET A 429 2.06 0.47 12.69
CA MET A 429 1.08 1.31 11.99
C MET A 429 -0.17 1.62 12.83
N HIS A 430 -0.73 0.63 13.53
CA HIS A 430 -1.92 0.84 14.37
C HIS A 430 -1.65 1.76 15.56
N HIS A 431 -0.47 1.62 16.19
CA HIS A 431 -0.06 2.50 17.29
C HIS A 431 0.09 3.95 16.82
N HIS A 432 0.71 4.15 15.65
CA HIS A 432 0.84 5.48 15.05
C HIS A 432 -0.51 6.07 14.62
N LEU A 433 -1.43 5.29 14.06
CA LEU A 433 -2.80 5.78 13.77
C LEU A 433 -3.55 6.24 15.02
N GLN A 434 -3.29 5.60 16.17
CA GLN A 434 -3.92 5.98 17.44
C GLN A 434 -3.31 7.25 18.04
N ASN A 435 -1.99 7.41 17.99
CA ASN A 435 -1.27 8.35 18.85
C ASN A 435 -0.44 9.39 18.08
N ASN A 436 -0.16 9.20 16.79
CA ASN A 436 0.63 10.14 15.99
C ASN A 436 -0.28 11.21 15.38
N GLU A 437 -0.14 12.44 15.80
CA GLU A 437 -0.94 13.58 15.34
C GLU A 437 -0.85 13.76 13.82
N LEU A 438 0.35 13.60 13.22
CA LEU A 438 0.54 13.68 11.78
C LEU A 438 -0.35 12.68 11.03
N LEU A 439 -0.34 11.40 11.43
CA LEU A 439 -1.15 10.38 10.76
C LEU A 439 -2.64 10.63 10.97
N ARG A 440 -3.02 11.09 12.17
CA ARG A 440 -4.41 11.42 12.46
C ARG A 440 -4.92 12.58 11.61
N ASP A 441 -4.09 13.58 11.39
CA ASP A 441 -4.42 14.72 10.52
C ASP A 441 -4.52 14.29 9.05
N ILE A 442 -3.54 13.56 8.53
CA ILE A 442 -3.53 13.04 7.14
C ILE A 442 -4.80 12.23 6.82
N PHE A 443 -5.24 11.39 7.76
CA PHE A 443 -6.41 10.53 7.56
C PHE A 443 -7.72 11.12 8.07
N GLY A 444 -7.71 12.32 8.64
CA GLY A 444 -8.90 12.99 9.15
C GLY A 444 -9.54 12.29 10.34
N LEU A 445 -8.73 11.69 11.22
CA LEU A 445 -9.19 10.93 12.39
C LEU A 445 -9.52 11.81 13.60
N GLY A 446 -9.20 13.11 13.53
CA GLY A 446 -9.36 14.05 14.65
C GLY A 446 -8.30 13.88 15.75
N PRO A 447 -8.46 14.55 16.90
CA PRO A 447 -7.47 14.53 17.98
C PRO A 447 -7.32 13.13 18.59
N VAL A 448 -6.18 12.90 19.25
CA VAL A 448 -5.91 11.64 19.96
C VAL A 448 -6.98 11.40 21.02
N LEU A 449 -7.58 10.20 21.01
CA LEU A 449 -8.59 9.83 21.99
C LEU A 449 -7.92 9.51 23.32
N VAL A 450 -7.98 10.44 24.25
CA VAL A 450 -7.60 10.20 25.65
C VAL A 450 -8.75 9.48 26.33
N LEU A 451 -8.62 8.16 26.49
CA LEU A 451 -9.63 7.34 27.16
C LEU A 451 -9.38 7.37 28.67
N ASP A 452 -10.35 7.83 29.44
CA ASP A 452 -10.33 7.69 30.90
C ASP A 452 -10.25 6.23 31.31
N ALA A 453 -9.59 5.95 32.44
CA ALA A 453 -9.43 4.58 32.96
C ALA A 453 -10.77 3.82 33.13
N THR A 454 -11.87 4.56 33.33
CA THR A 454 -13.24 4.03 33.37
C THR A 454 -13.73 3.60 31.99
N ALA A 455 -13.45 4.40 30.93
CA ALA A 455 -13.80 4.09 29.57
C ALA A 455 -12.96 2.90 29.04
N LEU A 456 -11.67 2.84 29.38
CA LEU A 456 -10.81 1.70 29.08
C LEU A 456 -11.32 0.39 29.73
N LYS A 457 -11.85 0.47 30.98
CA LYS A 457 -12.47 -0.69 31.64
C LYS A 457 -13.79 -1.10 30.99
N ALA A 458 -14.60 -0.15 30.54
CA ALA A 458 -15.85 -0.40 29.84
C ALA A 458 -15.64 -1.01 28.44
N CYS A 459 -14.53 -0.68 27.78
CA CYS A 459 -14.16 -1.22 26.46
C CYS A 459 -13.52 -2.61 26.53
N LYS A 460 -13.07 -3.07 27.72
CA LYS A 460 -12.53 -4.43 27.88
C LYS A 460 -13.67 -5.43 27.78
N ILE A 461 -13.69 -6.20 26.69
CA ILE A 461 -14.58 -7.35 26.56
C ILE A 461 -14.37 -8.26 27.76
N SER A 462 -15.44 -8.54 28.52
CA SER A 462 -15.35 -9.36 29.71
C SER A 462 -14.78 -10.74 29.36
N ARG A 463 -14.10 -11.38 30.32
CA ARG A 463 -13.53 -12.74 30.12
C ARG A 463 -14.61 -13.74 29.67
N PHE A 464 -15.83 -13.54 30.12
CA PHE A 464 -17.00 -14.35 29.77
C PHE A 464 -17.45 -14.08 28.31
N GLU A 465 -17.53 -12.83 27.89
CA GLU A 465 -17.87 -12.48 26.49
C GLU A 465 -16.79 -12.93 25.51
N LYS A 466 -15.50 -12.81 25.87
CA LYS A 466 -14.37 -13.34 25.11
C LYS A 466 -14.48 -14.87 24.94
N HIS A 467 -14.91 -15.58 26.00
CA HIS A 467 -15.14 -17.02 25.96
C HIS A 467 -16.30 -17.37 25.03
N LEU A 468 -17.42 -16.65 25.11
CA LEU A 468 -18.58 -16.84 24.23
C LEU A 468 -18.22 -16.57 22.77
N TYR A 469 -17.49 -15.48 22.50
CA TYR A 469 -17.04 -15.14 21.15
C TYR A 469 -16.10 -16.21 20.57
N ASN A 470 -15.12 -16.66 21.34
CA ASN A 470 -14.21 -17.72 20.93
C ASN A 470 -14.92 -19.05 20.71
N ALA A 471 -15.89 -19.41 21.57
CA ALA A 471 -16.72 -20.61 21.40
C ALA A 471 -17.60 -20.52 20.14
N ALA A 472 -18.19 -19.36 19.85
CA ALA A 472 -18.97 -19.13 18.66
C ALA A 472 -18.11 -19.20 17.39
N SER A 473 -16.93 -18.58 17.40
CA SER A 473 -15.96 -18.64 16.30
C SER A 473 -15.47 -20.07 16.04
N PHE A 474 -15.18 -20.83 17.09
CA PHE A 474 -14.78 -22.23 16.98
C PHE A 474 -15.90 -23.08 16.35
N LYS A 475 -17.14 -22.88 16.82
CA LYS A 475 -18.32 -23.56 16.29
C LYS A 475 -18.60 -23.23 14.82
N ALA A 476 -18.40 -21.96 14.43
CA ALA A 476 -18.53 -21.52 13.05
C ALA A 476 -17.48 -22.17 12.13
N ARG A 477 -16.21 -22.21 12.58
CA ARG A 477 -15.10 -22.85 11.85
C ARG A 477 -15.33 -24.37 11.72
N THR A 478 -15.82 -25.02 12.74
CA THR A 478 -16.14 -26.47 12.72
C THR A 478 -17.26 -26.74 11.75
N LYS A 479 -18.32 -25.92 11.76
CA LYS A 479 -19.44 -26.02 10.82
C LYS A 479 -19.03 -25.76 9.36
N ALA A 480 -18.11 -24.82 9.14
CA ALA A 480 -17.56 -24.57 7.80
C ALA A 480 -16.70 -25.73 7.29
N ARG A 481 -15.92 -26.36 8.17
CA ARG A 481 -15.10 -27.53 7.83
C ARG A 481 -15.94 -28.79 7.57
N SER A 482 -17.00 -29.02 8.33
CA SER A 482 -17.92 -30.15 8.08
C SER A 482 -18.65 -30.01 6.75
N ARG A 483 -19.12 -28.80 6.40
CA ARG A 483 -19.73 -28.53 5.06
C ARG A 483 -18.79 -28.84 3.88
N VAL A 484 -17.49 -28.62 4.05
CA VAL A 484 -16.50 -28.95 3.00
C VAL A 484 -16.25 -30.46 2.92
N ARG A 485 -16.38 -31.21 4.04
CA ARG A 485 -16.25 -32.67 4.07
C ARG A 485 -17.47 -33.37 3.46
N ASP A 486 -18.67 -32.88 3.75
CA ASP A 486 -19.90 -33.47 3.23
C ASP A 486 -20.00 -33.40 1.69
N LYS A 487 -19.49 -32.32 1.08
CA LYS A 487 -19.39 -32.21 -0.38
C LYS A 487 -18.47 -33.26 -1.06
N ARG A 488 -17.63 -33.96 -0.29
CA ARG A 488 -16.79 -35.06 -0.80
C ARG A 488 -17.39 -36.44 -0.57
N ALA A 489 -18.39 -36.57 0.30
CA ALA A 489 -19.08 -37.82 0.57
C ALA A 489 -20.20 -38.12 -0.44
N ASP A 490 -20.68 -37.10 -1.17
CA ASP A 490 -21.73 -37.25 -2.20
C ASP A 490 -21.18 -37.61 -3.58
N ILE A 491 -19.89 -38.00 -3.69
CA ILE A 491 -19.26 -38.51 -4.91
C ILE A 491 -18.76 -39.93 -4.62
N LEU A 492 -19.70 -40.88 -4.49
CA LEU A 492 -19.52 -42.32 -4.58
C LEU A 492 -20.70 -42.94 -5.31
#